data_af6171df9215b0961075d306ae895739
#
_entry.id   af6171df9215b0961075d306ae895739
#
_cell.length_a   1.000
_cell.length_b   1.000
_cell.length_c   1.000
_cell.angle_alpha   90.00
_cell.angle_beta   90.00
_cell.angle_gamma   90.00
#
_symmetry.space_group_name_H-M   'P 1'
#
loop_
_entity.id
_entity.type
_entity.pdbx_description
1 polymer ?
#
loop_
_entity_poly.entity_id
_entity_poly.type
_entity_poly.pdbx_seq_one_letter_code
_entity_poly.pdbx_strand_id
1 'polypeptide(L)'
;EAMVAYNEAGFAAVLADAERGGMQFPFVAATACDIMFSAANPGTVAYPSLARAAANLLEVYGNEEQKRLYMQPIIDGRYYGTMCLSEPQAGSSLADITTIATPQPDGSYKLVGAKMWISAGDHELGENIVHLVLAKIAGAPAGVRGISLFIVPRWRVNQDGSRGERNDVRLAGVNHKMGQRGSVNTFLKFGENGDCHAYLVGEAHAGLAQMF
;
A
#
# COMPACT_ATOMS: atom_id res chain seq x y z
N GLU A 1 -6.14 13.66 -16.10
CA GLU A 1 -5.15 14.23 -17.06
C GLU A 1 -3.74 14.29 -16.45
N ALA A 2 -3.50 15.00 -15.32
CA ALA A 2 -2.15 15.15 -14.73
C ALA A 2 -1.49 13.81 -14.37
N MET A 3 -2.22 12.86 -13.78
CA MET A 3 -1.70 11.53 -13.47
C MET A 3 -1.38 10.71 -14.73
N VAL A 4 -2.19 10.83 -15.78
CA VAL A 4 -1.91 10.16 -17.06
C VAL A 4 -0.60 10.68 -17.62
N ALA A 5 -0.44 12.01 -17.73
CA ALA A 5 0.79 12.61 -18.22
C ALA A 5 2.02 12.25 -17.36
N TYR A 6 1.88 12.18 -16.03
CA TYR A 6 2.93 11.75 -15.12
C TYR A 6 3.38 10.30 -15.37
N ASN A 7 2.42 9.40 -15.55
CA ASN A 7 2.69 7.99 -15.82
C ASN A 7 3.27 7.79 -17.24
N GLU A 8 2.71 8.44 -18.26
CA GLU A 8 3.20 8.39 -19.64
C GLU A 8 4.64 8.94 -19.78
N ALA A 9 4.99 9.93 -18.96
CA ALA A 9 6.36 10.43 -18.88
C ALA A 9 7.32 9.51 -18.08
N GLY A 10 6.84 8.38 -17.57
CA GLY A 10 7.65 7.38 -16.86
C GLY A 10 7.97 7.68 -15.40
N PHE A 11 7.46 8.79 -14.82
CA PHE A 11 7.80 9.17 -13.44
C PHE A 11 7.23 8.23 -12.36
N ALA A 12 6.24 7.41 -12.66
CA ALA A 12 5.81 6.33 -11.76
C ALA A 12 6.96 5.36 -11.45
N ALA A 13 7.82 5.10 -12.45
CA ALA A 13 8.94 4.18 -12.40
C ALA A 13 10.32 4.87 -12.29
N VAL A 14 10.36 6.14 -11.86
CA VAL A 14 11.59 6.96 -11.91
C VAL A 14 12.78 6.35 -11.16
N LEU A 15 12.54 5.63 -10.06
CA LEU A 15 13.57 4.96 -9.24
C LEU A 15 13.71 3.47 -9.55
N ALA A 16 12.75 2.85 -10.22
CA ALA A 16 12.79 1.43 -10.50
C ALA A 16 13.91 1.09 -11.50
N ASP A 17 14.45 -0.12 -11.38
CA ASP A 17 15.51 -0.61 -12.25
C ASP A 17 15.10 -0.64 -13.72
N ALA A 18 16.07 -0.40 -14.62
CA ALA A 18 15.84 -0.42 -16.06
C ALA A 18 15.32 -1.79 -16.55
N GLU A 19 15.75 -2.89 -15.92
CA GLU A 19 15.27 -4.25 -16.22
C GLU A 19 13.78 -4.45 -15.93
N ARG A 20 13.22 -3.62 -15.05
CA ARG A 20 11.79 -3.58 -14.71
C ARG A 20 11.01 -2.51 -15.47
N GLY A 21 11.63 -1.86 -16.46
CA GLY A 21 11.04 -0.77 -17.22
C GLY A 21 11.14 0.60 -16.55
N GLY A 22 11.97 0.73 -15.51
CA GLY A 22 12.19 1.97 -14.79
C GLY A 22 13.24 2.88 -15.44
N MET A 23 13.28 4.13 -14.98
CA MET A 23 14.28 5.11 -15.42
C MET A 23 15.62 4.96 -14.71
N GLN A 24 15.67 4.25 -13.60
CA GLN A 24 16.86 4.04 -12.77
C GLN A 24 17.58 5.35 -12.40
N PHE A 25 16.80 6.41 -12.10
CA PHE A 25 17.37 7.68 -11.71
C PHE A 25 18.06 7.58 -10.34
N PRO A 26 19.20 8.28 -10.17
CA PRO A 26 19.72 8.50 -8.83
C PRO A 26 18.67 9.17 -7.94
N PHE A 27 18.57 8.76 -6.66
CA PHE A 27 17.58 9.27 -5.72
C PHE A 27 17.55 10.81 -5.64
N VAL A 28 18.72 11.44 -5.69
CA VAL A 28 18.86 12.92 -5.68
C VAL A 28 18.19 13.56 -6.90
N ALA A 29 18.29 12.95 -8.08
CA ALA A 29 17.66 13.48 -9.29
C ALA A 29 16.13 13.30 -9.25
N ALA A 30 15.66 12.13 -8.81
CA ALA A 30 14.23 11.88 -8.60
C ALA A 30 13.63 12.85 -7.58
N THR A 31 14.34 13.11 -6.47
CA THR A 31 13.92 14.09 -5.46
C THR A 31 13.83 15.52 -6.02
N ALA A 32 14.78 15.92 -6.88
CA ALA A 32 14.71 17.21 -7.54
C ALA A 32 13.47 17.36 -8.43
N CYS A 33 13.11 16.30 -9.17
CA CYS A 33 11.85 16.26 -9.93
C CYS A 33 10.62 16.34 -9.00
N ASP A 34 10.61 15.59 -7.91
CA ASP A 34 9.52 15.58 -6.93
C ASP A 34 9.31 16.98 -6.29
N ILE A 35 10.37 17.73 -6.04
CA ILE A 35 10.27 19.13 -5.55
C ILE A 35 9.51 19.99 -6.56
N MET A 36 9.86 19.91 -7.86
CA MET A 36 9.18 20.68 -8.91
C MET A 36 7.71 20.28 -9.04
N PHE A 37 7.40 19.00 -9.06
CA PHE A 37 6.02 18.51 -9.12
C PHE A 37 5.22 18.90 -7.86
N SER A 38 5.82 18.80 -6.68
CA SER A 38 5.17 19.19 -5.42
C SER A 38 4.90 20.69 -5.35
N ALA A 39 5.79 21.53 -5.89
CA ALA A 39 5.58 22.96 -5.99
C ALA A 39 4.42 23.29 -6.94
N ALA A 40 4.25 22.52 -8.02
CA ALA A 40 3.18 22.71 -8.98
C ALA A 40 1.82 22.19 -8.48
N ASN A 41 1.78 20.95 -7.94
CA ASN A 41 0.55 20.33 -7.45
C ASN A 41 0.82 19.22 -6.43
N PRO A 42 0.92 19.53 -5.13
CA PRO A 42 1.22 18.53 -4.08
C PRO A 42 0.11 17.48 -3.94
N GLY A 43 -1.14 17.80 -4.27
CA GLY A 43 -2.25 16.87 -4.23
C GLY A 43 -2.10 15.73 -5.23
N THR A 44 -1.62 16.03 -6.44
CA THR A 44 -1.37 15.02 -7.49
C THR A 44 -0.18 14.13 -7.13
N VAL A 45 0.94 14.73 -6.69
CA VAL A 45 2.20 14.00 -6.42
C VAL A 45 2.11 13.07 -5.21
N ALA A 46 1.20 13.31 -4.29
CA ALA A 46 1.01 12.47 -3.12
C ALA A 46 0.69 11.00 -3.48
N TYR A 47 -0.06 10.76 -4.54
CA TYR A 47 -0.46 9.40 -4.96
C TYR A 47 0.73 8.57 -5.47
N PRO A 48 1.50 9.00 -6.49
CA PRO A 48 2.62 8.22 -6.99
C PRO A 48 3.78 8.12 -5.99
N SER A 49 3.97 9.09 -5.10
CA SER A 49 5.00 9.01 -4.06
C SER A 49 4.76 7.86 -3.10
N LEU A 50 3.51 7.67 -2.65
CA LEU A 50 3.12 6.52 -1.81
C LEU A 50 3.20 5.20 -2.58
N ALA A 51 2.81 5.19 -3.86
CA ALA A 51 2.91 4.02 -4.71
C ALA A 51 4.37 3.57 -4.88
N ARG A 52 5.30 4.50 -5.15
CA ARG A 52 6.74 4.18 -5.22
C ARG A 52 7.28 3.62 -3.90
N ALA A 53 6.89 4.17 -2.76
CA ALA A 53 7.28 3.65 -1.46
C ALA A 53 6.80 2.20 -1.26
N ALA A 54 5.56 1.90 -1.65
CA ALA A 54 5.02 0.55 -1.61
C ALA A 54 5.75 -0.41 -2.57
N ALA A 55 6.06 0.03 -3.80
CA ALA A 55 6.85 -0.77 -4.75
C ALA A 55 8.24 -1.07 -4.22
N ASN A 56 8.94 -0.08 -3.65
CA ASN A 56 10.26 -0.26 -3.06
C ASN A 56 10.26 -1.25 -1.89
N LEU A 57 9.22 -1.21 -1.03
CA LEU A 57 9.07 -2.18 0.05
C LEU A 57 8.89 -3.60 -0.49
N LEU A 58 8.06 -3.76 -1.54
CA LEU A 58 7.85 -5.05 -2.19
C LEU A 58 9.10 -5.55 -2.93
N GLU A 59 9.92 -4.66 -3.49
CA GLU A 59 11.22 -5.03 -4.09
C GLU A 59 12.12 -5.70 -3.06
N VAL A 60 12.19 -5.15 -1.85
CA VAL A 60 13.08 -5.63 -0.79
C VAL A 60 12.54 -6.90 -0.12
N TYR A 61 11.25 -6.95 0.19
CA TYR A 61 10.67 -7.99 1.06
C TYR A 61 9.67 -8.90 0.38
N GLY A 62 9.16 -8.55 -0.79
CA GLY A 62 8.21 -9.36 -1.53
C GLY A 62 8.87 -10.59 -2.18
N ASN A 63 8.16 -11.70 -2.24
CA ASN A 63 8.57 -12.85 -3.06
C ASN A 63 8.32 -12.56 -4.55
N GLU A 64 8.82 -13.40 -5.44
CA GLU A 64 8.75 -13.16 -6.90
C GLU A 64 7.31 -13.10 -7.43
N GLU A 65 6.39 -13.86 -6.83
CA GLU A 65 4.98 -13.80 -7.19
C GLU A 65 4.35 -12.45 -6.76
N GLN A 66 4.64 -12.00 -5.55
CA GLN A 66 4.18 -10.70 -5.05
C GLN A 66 4.77 -9.53 -5.86
N LYS A 67 6.03 -9.62 -6.25
CA LYS A 67 6.64 -8.64 -7.15
C LYS A 67 5.94 -8.60 -8.49
N ARG A 68 5.67 -9.76 -9.08
CA ARG A 68 4.99 -9.85 -10.38
C ARG A 68 3.54 -9.34 -10.31
N LEU A 69 2.78 -9.73 -9.28
CA LEU A 69 1.34 -9.44 -9.20
C LEU A 69 1.01 -8.05 -8.65
N TYR A 70 1.86 -7.49 -7.80
CA TYR A 70 1.56 -6.24 -7.09
C TYR A 70 2.58 -5.14 -7.34
N MET A 71 3.88 -5.45 -7.31
CA MET A 71 4.92 -4.44 -7.48
C MET A 71 5.03 -3.98 -8.93
N GLN A 72 5.12 -4.91 -9.89
CA GLN A 72 5.28 -4.54 -11.30
C GLN A 72 4.13 -3.67 -11.80
N PRO A 73 2.84 -3.96 -11.52
CA PRO A 73 1.77 -3.06 -11.91
C PRO A 73 1.81 -1.67 -11.25
N ILE A 74 2.45 -1.53 -10.07
CA ILE A 74 2.71 -0.21 -9.46
C ILE A 74 3.78 0.53 -10.27
N ILE A 75 4.88 -0.14 -10.63
CA ILE A 75 5.95 0.43 -11.47
C ILE A 75 5.39 0.87 -12.83
N ASP A 76 4.51 0.08 -13.41
CA ASP A 76 3.81 0.38 -14.68
C ASP A 76 2.82 1.56 -14.56
N GLY A 77 2.60 2.12 -13.36
CA GLY A 77 1.63 3.19 -13.11
C GLY A 77 0.16 2.75 -13.17
N ARG A 78 -0.12 1.46 -13.22
CA ARG A 78 -1.48 0.87 -13.26
C ARG A 78 -2.11 0.73 -11.88
N TYR A 79 -1.30 0.38 -10.88
CA TYR A 79 -1.72 0.23 -9.50
C TYR A 79 -1.15 1.34 -8.63
N TYR A 80 -1.81 1.61 -7.52
CA TYR A 80 -1.34 2.52 -6.47
C TYR A 80 -1.09 1.75 -5.17
N GLY A 81 -0.25 2.31 -4.31
CA GLY A 81 0.09 1.71 -3.03
C GLY A 81 -0.26 2.61 -1.86
N THR A 82 -0.56 2.03 -0.72
CA THR A 82 -0.75 2.75 0.55
C THR A 82 -0.04 2.05 1.69
N MET A 83 0.29 2.82 2.74
CA MET A 83 0.84 2.32 3.99
C MET A 83 -0.22 2.44 5.09
N CYS A 84 -0.68 1.31 5.63
CA CYS A 84 -1.80 1.24 6.58
C CYS A 84 -1.29 0.83 7.97
N LEU A 85 -0.86 1.80 8.77
CA LEU A 85 -0.31 1.59 10.11
C LEU A 85 -1.34 1.93 11.20
N SER A 86 -1.72 3.21 11.28
CA SER A 86 -2.51 3.76 12.37
C SER A 86 -3.92 3.20 12.43
N GLU A 87 -4.41 3.05 13.66
CA GLU A 87 -5.80 2.71 13.96
C GLU A 87 -6.45 3.84 14.78
N PRO A 88 -7.78 3.89 14.94
CA PRO A 88 -8.42 4.96 15.69
C PRO A 88 -7.87 5.17 17.10
N GLN A 89 -7.41 4.10 17.77
CA GLN A 89 -6.85 4.12 19.12
C GLN A 89 -5.31 4.05 19.14
N ALA A 90 -4.65 3.79 17.99
CA ALA A 90 -3.21 3.53 17.94
C ALA A 90 -2.55 4.30 16.78
N GLY A 91 -1.85 5.36 17.11
CA GLY A 91 -1.02 6.15 16.20
C GLY A 91 0.47 5.88 16.44
N SER A 92 1.13 6.70 17.27
CA SER A 92 2.53 6.51 17.62
C SER A 92 2.80 5.21 18.39
N SER A 93 1.83 4.72 19.17
CA SER A 93 1.92 3.45 19.90
C SER A 93 1.40 2.29 19.04
N LEU A 94 2.16 1.85 18.04
CA LEU A 94 1.77 0.73 17.17
C LEU A 94 1.69 -0.62 17.92
N ALA A 95 2.24 -0.69 19.13
CA ALA A 95 2.05 -1.85 20.01
C ALA A 95 0.56 -2.17 20.27
N ASP A 96 -0.29 -1.14 20.22
CA ASP A 96 -1.70 -1.20 20.58
C ASP A 96 -2.63 -1.45 19.39
N ILE A 97 -2.11 -1.73 18.20
CA ILE A 97 -2.93 -2.11 17.06
C ILE A 97 -3.72 -3.40 17.35
N THR A 98 -4.95 -3.43 16.88
CA THR A 98 -5.91 -4.52 17.11
C THR A 98 -6.29 -5.27 15.83
N THR A 99 -5.87 -4.79 14.67
CA THR A 99 -6.09 -5.52 13.40
C THR A 99 -5.46 -6.90 13.46
N ILE A 100 -6.27 -7.94 13.19
CA ILE A 100 -5.87 -9.35 13.27
C ILE A 100 -5.87 -9.97 11.89
N ALA A 101 -4.86 -10.79 11.62
CA ALA A 101 -4.74 -11.65 10.45
C ALA A 101 -4.84 -13.13 10.88
N THR A 102 -5.85 -13.83 10.40
CA THR A 102 -6.09 -15.24 10.70
C THR A 102 -5.59 -16.12 9.56
N PRO A 103 -4.62 -17.03 9.79
CA PRO A 103 -4.10 -17.92 8.76
C PRO A 103 -5.20 -18.78 8.13
N GLN A 104 -5.06 -19.04 6.82
CA GLN A 104 -5.94 -19.91 6.06
C GLN A 104 -5.19 -21.15 5.55
N PRO A 105 -5.89 -22.25 5.22
CA PRO A 105 -5.25 -23.49 4.75
C PRO A 105 -4.47 -23.34 3.43
N ASP A 106 -4.80 -22.35 2.63
CA ASP A 106 -4.15 -22.03 1.34
C ASP A 106 -2.89 -21.15 1.49
N GLY A 107 -2.48 -20.81 2.71
CA GLY A 107 -1.35 -19.94 3.00
C GLY A 107 -1.69 -18.44 2.95
N SER A 108 -2.90 -18.06 2.59
CA SER A 108 -3.41 -16.71 2.72
C SER A 108 -3.84 -16.39 4.16
N TYR A 109 -4.30 -15.17 4.38
CA TYR A 109 -4.84 -14.72 5.66
C TYR A 109 -6.20 -14.05 5.46
N LYS A 110 -7.07 -14.16 6.45
CA LYS A 110 -8.25 -13.31 6.58
C LYS A 110 -7.96 -12.19 7.56
N LEU A 111 -8.09 -10.96 7.10
CA LEU A 111 -7.77 -9.77 7.89
C LEU A 111 -9.05 -9.10 8.38
N VAL A 112 -9.07 -8.75 9.67
CA VAL A 112 -10.18 -8.02 10.29
C VAL A 112 -9.63 -6.86 11.10
N GLY A 113 -10.12 -5.65 10.85
CA GLY A 113 -9.71 -4.45 11.59
C GLY A 113 -10.07 -3.15 10.89
N ALA A 114 -9.48 -2.08 11.38
CA ALA A 114 -9.71 -0.74 10.86
C ALA A 114 -8.42 0.09 10.85
N LYS A 115 -8.23 0.88 9.80
CA LYS A 115 -7.06 1.76 9.66
C LYS A 115 -7.48 3.20 9.41
N MET A 116 -6.92 4.12 10.17
CA MET A 116 -7.23 5.54 10.16
C MET A 116 -6.07 6.35 9.57
N TRP A 117 -6.39 7.49 8.97
CA TRP A 117 -5.42 8.43 8.39
C TRP A 117 -4.66 7.86 7.19
N ILE A 118 -5.32 7.04 6.38
CA ILE A 118 -4.69 6.43 5.22
C ILE A 118 -4.79 7.36 4.01
N SER A 119 -3.65 7.92 3.61
CA SER A 119 -3.55 8.72 2.41
C SER A 119 -3.74 7.85 1.17
N ALA A 120 -4.49 8.34 0.19
CA ALA A 120 -4.79 7.65 -1.06
C ALA A 120 -5.45 6.26 -0.87
N GLY A 121 -6.20 6.06 0.23
CA GLY A 121 -6.76 4.75 0.58
C GLY A 121 -7.92 4.29 -0.31
N ASP A 122 -8.62 5.21 -0.98
CA ASP A 122 -9.66 4.86 -1.97
C ASP A 122 -9.78 5.95 -3.03
N HIS A 123 -9.70 5.58 -4.30
CA HIS A 123 -9.78 6.45 -5.47
C HIS A 123 -9.89 5.63 -6.76
N GLU A 124 -10.21 6.29 -7.88
CA GLU A 124 -10.33 5.67 -9.22
C GLU A 124 -9.23 6.14 -10.19
N LEU A 125 -8.01 6.44 -9.69
CA LEU A 125 -6.89 6.90 -10.53
C LEU A 125 -6.18 5.77 -11.26
N GLY A 126 -6.38 4.52 -10.85
CA GLY A 126 -5.76 3.33 -11.44
C GLY A 126 -6.66 2.11 -11.32
N GLU A 127 -6.16 0.99 -11.81
CA GLU A 127 -6.90 -0.28 -11.87
C GLU A 127 -7.09 -0.92 -10.48
N ASN A 128 -6.13 -0.71 -9.57
CA ASN A 128 -6.14 -1.29 -8.22
C ASN A 128 -5.40 -0.42 -7.21
N ILE A 129 -5.65 -0.69 -5.93
CA ILE A 129 -4.89 -0.14 -4.81
C ILE A 129 -4.36 -1.32 -3.98
N VAL A 130 -3.06 -1.33 -3.74
CA VAL A 130 -2.36 -2.32 -2.92
C VAL A 130 -2.11 -1.71 -1.54
N HIS A 131 -2.85 -2.14 -0.55
CA HIS A 131 -2.65 -1.69 0.83
C HIS A 131 -1.58 -2.55 1.50
N LEU A 132 -0.51 -1.91 1.99
CA LEU A 132 0.48 -2.53 2.87
C LEU A 132 0.04 -2.33 4.32
N VAL A 133 -0.43 -3.38 4.96
CA VAL A 133 -1.17 -3.30 6.22
C VAL A 133 -0.38 -3.97 7.35
N LEU A 134 -0.14 -3.23 8.43
CA LEU A 134 0.36 -3.80 9.68
C LEU A 134 -0.78 -4.45 10.46
N ALA A 135 -0.62 -5.73 10.79
CA ALA A 135 -1.58 -6.51 11.58
C ALA A 135 -0.85 -7.53 12.47
N LYS A 136 -1.54 -8.04 13.46
CA LYS A 136 -1.04 -9.15 14.29
C LYS A 136 -1.62 -10.48 13.77
N ILE A 137 -0.78 -11.48 13.59
CA ILE A 137 -1.26 -12.84 13.33
C ILE A 137 -2.01 -13.34 14.57
N ALA A 138 -3.09 -14.08 14.40
CA ALA A 138 -3.81 -14.67 15.53
C ALA A 138 -2.87 -15.54 16.38
N GLY A 139 -2.80 -15.24 17.68
CA GLY A 139 -1.88 -15.89 18.63
C GLY A 139 -0.45 -15.32 18.65
N ALA A 140 -0.17 -14.25 17.93
CA ALA A 140 1.15 -13.61 17.92
C ALA A 140 1.54 -13.03 19.29
N PRO A 141 2.85 -12.83 19.55
CA PRO A 141 3.32 -12.15 20.74
C PRO A 141 2.69 -10.78 20.96
N ALA A 142 2.55 -10.36 22.21
CA ALA A 142 2.06 -9.02 22.53
C ALA A 142 3.03 -7.91 22.11
N GLY A 143 2.50 -6.71 21.92
CA GLY A 143 3.27 -5.52 21.58
C GLY A 143 3.78 -5.52 20.14
N VAL A 144 4.85 -4.78 19.89
CA VAL A 144 5.43 -4.59 18.54
C VAL A 144 6.00 -5.87 17.93
N ARG A 145 6.44 -6.81 18.77
CA ARG A 145 6.99 -8.09 18.33
C ARG A 145 5.97 -9.03 17.69
N GLY A 146 4.68 -8.73 17.80
CA GLY A 146 3.62 -9.50 17.14
C GLY A 146 3.17 -8.94 15.80
N ILE A 147 3.73 -7.80 15.38
CA ILE A 147 3.29 -7.11 14.18
C ILE A 147 3.93 -7.72 12.93
N SER A 148 3.10 -8.06 11.97
CA SER A 148 3.48 -8.56 10.65
C SER A 148 2.95 -7.63 9.55
N LEU A 149 3.53 -7.73 8.36
CA LEU A 149 3.16 -6.91 7.21
C LEU A 149 2.39 -7.74 6.18
N PHE A 150 1.32 -7.17 5.64
CA PHE A 150 0.45 -7.86 4.69
C PHE A 150 0.17 -6.99 3.46
N ILE A 151 0.14 -7.63 2.28
CA ILE A 151 -0.51 -7.11 1.08
C ILE A 151 -2.01 -7.36 1.20
N VAL A 152 -2.80 -6.31 1.04
CA VAL A 152 -4.26 -6.38 0.97
C VAL A 152 -4.72 -5.58 -0.25
N PRO A 153 -4.95 -6.23 -1.40
CA PRO A 153 -5.39 -5.51 -2.58
C PRO A 153 -6.87 -5.10 -2.47
N ARG A 154 -7.23 -3.93 -3.00
CA ARG A 154 -8.63 -3.48 -3.11
C ARG A 154 -9.48 -4.41 -3.98
N TRP A 155 -8.89 -4.87 -5.08
CA TRP A 155 -9.41 -5.95 -5.94
C TRP A 155 -8.44 -7.10 -5.89
N ARG A 156 -8.91 -8.31 -5.65
CA ARG A 156 -8.09 -9.53 -5.70
C ARG A 156 -7.43 -9.63 -7.07
N VAL A 157 -6.26 -10.20 -7.11
CA VAL A 157 -5.50 -10.40 -8.35
C VAL A 157 -5.38 -11.88 -8.58
N ASN A 158 -5.82 -12.33 -9.76
CA ASN A 158 -5.70 -13.73 -10.17
C ASN A 158 -4.24 -14.09 -10.48
N GLN A 159 -3.92 -15.37 -10.55
CA GLN A 159 -2.58 -15.86 -10.86
C GLN A 159 -2.03 -15.38 -12.21
N ASP A 160 -2.90 -15.11 -13.17
CA ASP A 160 -2.54 -14.55 -14.48
C ASP A 160 -2.35 -13.02 -14.48
N GLY A 161 -2.54 -12.37 -13.33
CA GLY A 161 -2.45 -10.92 -13.16
C GLY A 161 -3.74 -10.17 -13.49
N SER A 162 -4.80 -10.85 -13.91
CA SER A 162 -6.10 -10.22 -14.15
C SER A 162 -6.79 -9.81 -12.85
N ARG A 163 -7.65 -8.79 -12.94
CA ARG A 163 -8.46 -8.33 -11.81
C ARG A 163 -9.52 -9.38 -11.46
N GLY A 164 -9.50 -9.84 -10.21
CA GLY A 164 -10.49 -10.73 -9.62
C GLY A 164 -11.65 -9.99 -8.95
N GLU A 165 -12.25 -10.63 -7.97
CA GLU A 165 -13.35 -10.08 -7.19
C GLU A 165 -12.92 -8.91 -6.29
N ARG A 166 -13.89 -8.07 -5.91
CA ARG A 166 -13.67 -7.02 -4.91
C ARG A 166 -13.29 -7.66 -3.58
N ASN A 167 -12.19 -7.20 -3.01
CA ASN A 167 -11.82 -7.63 -1.67
C ASN A 167 -12.68 -6.91 -0.62
N ASP A 168 -12.81 -7.50 0.57
CA ASP A 168 -13.59 -6.92 1.68
C ASP A 168 -12.79 -5.78 2.35
N VAL A 169 -12.51 -4.74 1.55
CA VAL A 169 -11.92 -3.48 1.96
C VAL A 169 -12.93 -2.37 1.67
N ARG A 170 -13.35 -1.66 2.72
CA ARG A 170 -14.38 -0.65 2.65
C ARG A 170 -13.89 0.72 3.07
N LEU A 171 -14.22 1.73 2.27
CA LEU A 171 -14.13 3.12 2.67
C LEU A 171 -15.21 3.41 3.72
N ALA A 172 -14.81 3.64 4.95
CA ALA A 172 -15.70 3.96 6.06
C ALA A 172 -15.87 5.47 6.29
N GLY A 173 -14.95 6.28 5.75
CA GLY A 173 -15.02 7.73 5.83
C GLY A 173 -13.81 8.42 5.21
N VAL A 174 -13.95 9.72 5.01
CA VAL A 174 -12.89 10.61 4.53
C VAL A 174 -12.56 11.61 5.63
N ASN A 175 -11.27 11.75 5.93
CA ASN A 175 -10.79 12.63 6.97
C ASN A 175 -10.63 14.06 6.44
N HIS A 176 -11.12 15.05 7.18
CA HIS A 176 -10.86 16.46 6.90
C HIS A 176 -9.42 16.80 7.31
N LYS A 177 -8.69 17.50 6.43
CA LYS A 177 -7.29 17.90 6.66
C LYS A 177 -7.14 19.42 6.73
N MET A 178 -6.15 19.90 7.46
CA MET A 178 -5.75 21.32 7.49
C MET A 178 -5.17 21.77 6.16
N GLY A 179 -4.33 20.93 5.53
CA GLY A 179 -3.66 21.18 4.25
C GLY A 179 -3.66 19.94 3.35
N GLN A 180 -3.02 20.04 2.17
CA GLN A 180 -2.98 18.97 1.14
C GLN A 180 -4.36 18.36 0.84
N ARG A 181 -5.38 19.22 0.73
CA ARG A 181 -6.77 18.78 0.53
C ARG A 181 -7.03 18.19 -0.85
N GLY A 182 -6.09 18.36 -1.79
CA GLY A 182 -6.16 17.76 -3.13
C GLY A 182 -5.88 16.24 -3.17
N SER A 183 -5.39 15.65 -2.07
CA SER A 183 -5.29 14.20 -1.93
C SER A 183 -6.23 13.68 -0.86
N VAL A 184 -6.89 12.55 -1.14
CA VAL A 184 -7.82 11.93 -0.20
C VAL A 184 -7.07 11.31 0.99
N ASN A 185 -7.65 11.43 2.18
CA ASN A 185 -7.19 10.75 3.39
C ASN A 185 -8.39 10.01 3.99
N THR A 186 -8.22 8.71 4.24
CA THR A 186 -9.35 7.80 4.45
C THR A 186 -9.31 7.09 5.80
N PHE A 187 -10.50 6.67 6.23
CA PHE A 187 -10.73 5.65 7.23
C PHE A 187 -11.17 4.38 6.51
N LEU A 188 -10.38 3.31 6.62
CA LEU A 188 -10.62 2.03 5.95
C LEU A 188 -11.01 0.96 6.97
N LYS A 189 -11.95 0.12 6.60
CA LYS A 189 -12.32 -1.10 7.31
C LYS A 189 -12.02 -2.32 6.46
N PHE A 190 -11.50 -3.33 7.09
CA PHE A 190 -11.07 -4.59 6.51
C PHE A 190 -11.87 -5.73 7.14
N GLY A 191 -12.45 -6.60 6.33
CA GLY A 191 -13.08 -7.83 6.79
C GLY A 191 -14.39 -7.64 7.54
N GLU A 192 -15.18 -6.61 7.25
CA GLU A 192 -16.51 -6.45 7.87
C GLU A 192 -17.47 -7.60 7.53
N ASN A 193 -17.27 -8.25 6.36
CA ASN A 193 -18.02 -9.44 5.96
C ASN A 193 -17.22 -10.75 6.19
N GLY A 194 -16.05 -10.68 6.81
CA GLY A 194 -15.19 -11.83 7.07
C GLY A 194 -14.44 -12.38 5.86
N ASP A 195 -14.36 -11.62 4.75
CA ASP A 195 -13.78 -12.09 3.48
C ASP A 195 -12.64 -11.21 2.94
N CYS A 196 -11.91 -10.54 3.83
CA CYS A 196 -10.75 -9.74 3.44
C CYS A 196 -9.50 -10.62 3.28
N HIS A 197 -9.11 -10.92 2.04
CA HIS A 197 -7.91 -11.68 1.74
C HIS A 197 -6.65 -10.82 1.87
N ALA A 198 -5.65 -11.38 2.53
CA ALA A 198 -4.35 -10.76 2.77
C ALA A 198 -3.22 -11.76 2.56
N TYR A 199 -2.03 -11.26 2.20
CA TYR A 199 -0.86 -12.09 1.94
C TYR A 199 0.33 -11.55 2.74
N LEU A 200 1.00 -12.43 3.50
CA LEU A 200 2.15 -12.05 4.30
C LEU A 200 3.31 -11.58 3.40
N VAL A 201 3.94 -10.47 3.77
CA VAL A 201 5.16 -9.96 3.12
C VAL A 201 6.36 -10.27 4.00
N GLY A 202 7.38 -10.88 3.41
CA GLY A 202 8.59 -11.25 4.13
C GLY A 202 8.33 -12.20 5.29
N GLU A 203 8.94 -11.95 6.45
CA GLU A 203 8.85 -12.80 7.63
C GLU A 203 7.74 -12.36 8.59
N ALA A 204 7.07 -13.34 9.20
CA ALA A 204 6.12 -13.09 10.28
C ALA A 204 6.82 -12.39 11.46
N HIS A 205 6.10 -11.47 12.11
CA HIS A 205 6.57 -10.72 13.28
C HIS A 205 7.71 -9.70 13.02
N ALA A 206 8.05 -9.48 11.75
CA ALA A 206 9.04 -8.48 11.32
C ALA A 206 8.40 -7.22 10.69
N GLY A 207 7.07 -7.12 10.69
CA GLY A 207 6.34 -6.11 9.92
C GLY A 207 6.72 -4.67 10.22
N LEU A 208 7.07 -4.35 11.47
CA LEU A 208 7.49 -2.99 11.82
C LEU A 208 8.86 -2.64 11.18
N ALA A 209 9.83 -3.55 11.27
CA ALA A 209 11.15 -3.36 10.66
C ALA A 209 11.11 -3.39 9.11
N GLN A 210 10.12 -4.04 8.53
CA GLN A 210 9.91 -4.06 7.08
C GLN A 210 9.23 -2.78 6.57
N MET A 211 8.41 -2.12 7.40
CA MET A 211 7.69 -0.91 7.04
C MET A 211 8.56 0.35 7.14
N PHE A 212 9.59 0.37 8.00
CA PHE A 212 10.50 1.47 8.28
C PHE A 212 11.96 1.12 7.99
#